data_736ca2ac2f84572ef805d5845606f814
#
_entry.id   736ca2ac2f84572ef805d5845606f814
#
_cell.length_a   1.000
_cell.length_b   1.000
_cell.length_c   1.000
_cell.angle_alpha   90.00
_cell.angle_beta   90.00
_cell.angle_gamma   90.00
#
_symmetry.space_group_name_H-M   'P 1'
#
loop_
_entity.id
_entity.type
_entity.pdbx_description
1 polymer ?
#
loop_
_entity_poly.entity_id
_entity_poly.type
_entity_poly.pdbx_seq_one_letter_code
_entity_poly.pdbx_strand_id
1 'polypeptide(L)'
;TAPRVFPIQPGAGGKVMTVAAALIAAQSNRNLYVSVQDSAANIRAKLPELQALGARLIELKQSGTAQTIDLTAAQAKLYAPVLARGKGFQVSVTDSADNILANLEALQSLGSVLKSVQQTGTPQTLALNATQVKRNVDALAKISGFTVAVSDAGSNIANSLEALQKLGPKVSSINQSDTIKVSALQARQYQNSLCTWQVRWEVVDTVENINRNLDALQWGVDLGLSSISVSGSRTSLGLTSAQMVQYADALAKISSDYRLTVSDVSIDKVAEMAANPKVVAIGIADSAANISAGLDDLQQLGSKLASIRQVG
;
A
#
# COMPACT_ATOMS: atom_id res chain seq x y z
N THR A 1 -8.42 -48.53 9.55
CA THR A 1 -9.73 -47.83 9.52
C THR A 1 -9.46 -46.35 9.87
N ALA A 2 -9.53 -45.47 8.85
CA ALA A 2 -9.42 -44.07 9.03
C ALA A 2 -10.61 -43.50 9.83
N PRO A 3 -10.41 -42.50 10.70
CA PRO A 3 -11.53 -41.91 11.42
C PRO A 3 -12.45 -41.17 10.44
N ARG A 4 -13.74 -41.52 10.48
CA ARG A 4 -14.78 -40.83 9.71
C ARG A 4 -14.90 -39.40 10.24
N VAL A 5 -14.50 -38.43 9.43
CA VAL A 5 -14.84 -37.02 9.63
C VAL A 5 -16.31 -36.86 9.25
N PHE A 6 -17.17 -36.70 10.22
CA PHE A 6 -18.56 -36.33 9.98
C PHE A 6 -18.58 -34.83 9.58
N PRO A 7 -19.22 -34.48 8.46
CA PRO A 7 -19.41 -33.07 8.12
C PRO A 7 -20.31 -32.43 9.19
N ILE A 8 -19.84 -31.31 9.75
CA ILE A 8 -20.63 -30.47 10.65
C ILE A 8 -21.85 -29.97 9.86
N GLN A 9 -23.06 -30.40 10.26
CA GLN A 9 -24.27 -29.86 9.69
C GLN A 9 -24.44 -28.40 10.13
N PRO A 10 -24.49 -27.43 9.22
CA PRO A 10 -24.83 -26.04 9.55
C PRO A 10 -26.36 -25.99 9.75
N GLY A 11 -26.80 -26.03 10.99
CA GLY A 11 -28.26 -26.00 11.28
C GLY A 11 -28.69 -26.19 12.71
N ALA A 12 -27.86 -26.68 13.60
CA ALA A 12 -28.18 -26.68 15.03
C ALA A 12 -27.73 -25.35 15.66
N GLY A 13 -28.58 -24.34 15.67
CA GLY A 13 -28.44 -23.16 16.49
C GLY A 13 -28.24 -23.59 17.94
N GLY A 14 -26.98 -23.67 18.40
CA GLY A 14 -26.69 -23.99 19.79
C GLY A 14 -27.44 -23.00 20.69
N LYS A 15 -28.09 -23.56 21.73
CA LYS A 15 -28.82 -22.70 22.69
C LYS A 15 -27.89 -21.60 23.20
N VAL A 16 -28.33 -20.35 23.04
CA VAL A 16 -27.59 -19.19 23.55
C VAL A 16 -27.66 -19.22 25.08
N MET A 17 -26.53 -19.20 25.73
CA MET A 17 -26.38 -19.32 27.18
C MET A 17 -25.49 -18.20 27.74
N THR A 18 -25.64 -17.91 29.04
CA THR A 18 -24.62 -17.10 29.75
C THR A 18 -23.31 -17.89 29.83
N VAL A 19 -22.21 -17.17 30.07
CA VAL A 19 -20.87 -17.81 30.26
C VAL A 19 -20.96 -18.95 31.29
N ALA A 20 -21.53 -18.66 32.47
CA ALA A 20 -21.64 -19.67 33.56
C ALA A 20 -22.42 -20.90 33.13
N ALA A 21 -23.60 -20.69 32.52
CA ALA A 21 -24.44 -21.80 32.07
C ALA A 21 -23.79 -22.65 30.97
N ALA A 22 -23.08 -21.99 30.02
CA ALA A 22 -22.39 -22.67 28.94
C ALA A 22 -21.23 -23.55 29.46
N LEU A 23 -20.48 -23.06 30.43
CA LEU A 23 -19.35 -23.80 31.02
C LEU A 23 -19.85 -25.02 31.80
N ILE A 24 -20.91 -24.90 32.60
CA ILE A 24 -21.53 -26.03 33.32
C ILE A 24 -22.08 -27.08 32.33
N ALA A 25 -22.80 -26.63 31.30
CA ALA A 25 -23.35 -27.51 30.28
C ALA A 25 -22.26 -28.27 29.50
N ALA A 26 -21.18 -27.58 29.15
CA ALA A 26 -20.03 -28.16 28.44
C ALA A 26 -19.21 -29.13 29.29
N GLN A 27 -19.21 -29.01 30.62
CA GLN A 27 -18.62 -29.96 31.56
C GLN A 27 -19.44 -31.22 31.65
N SER A 28 -20.77 -31.08 31.68
CA SER A 28 -21.72 -32.22 31.75
C SER A 28 -21.80 -33.00 30.44
N ASN A 29 -21.57 -32.34 29.29
CA ASN A 29 -21.61 -32.99 27.98
C ASN A 29 -20.43 -32.50 27.09
N ARG A 30 -19.44 -33.38 26.92
CA ARG A 30 -18.23 -33.09 26.14
C ARG A 30 -18.46 -32.90 24.62
N ASN A 31 -19.60 -33.33 24.12
CA ASN A 31 -19.99 -33.18 22.71
C ASN A 31 -20.89 -31.96 22.45
N LEU A 32 -21.20 -31.18 23.48
CA LEU A 32 -22.08 -30.04 23.37
C LEU A 32 -21.36 -28.86 22.73
N TYR A 33 -21.97 -28.30 21.70
CA TYR A 33 -21.58 -27.02 21.08
C TYR A 33 -22.43 -25.92 21.71
N VAL A 34 -21.77 -24.80 22.07
CA VAL A 34 -22.41 -23.70 22.80
C VAL A 34 -22.20 -22.36 22.07
N SER A 35 -23.25 -21.53 22.11
CA SER A 35 -23.19 -20.11 21.80
C SER A 35 -23.38 -19.33 23.11
N VAL A 36 -22.48 -18.36 23.34
CA VAL A 36 -22.43 -17.59 24.58
C VAL A 36 -22.88 -16.17 24.33
N GLN A 37 -23.78 -15.66 25.19
CA GLN A 37 -24.12 -14.24 25.25
C GLN A 37 -24.11 -13.78 26.71
N ASP A 38 -23.20 -12.85 27.02
CA ASP A 38 -23.03 -12.34 28.39
C ASP A 38 -22.43 -10.93 28.40
N SER A 39 -22.30 -10.30 29.55
CA SER A 39 -21.60 -9.03 29.71
C SER A 39 -20.11 -9.15 29.35
N ALA A 40 -19.51 -8.04 28.93
CA ALA A 40 -18.07 -8.00 28.65
C ALA A 40 -17.25 -8.39 29.90
N ALA A 41 -17.69 -8.02 31.09
CA ALA A 41 -17.03 -8.37 32.35
C ALA A 41 -17.01 -9.88 32.60
N ASN A 42 -18.14 -10.55 32.41
CA ASN A 42 -18.27 -12.01 32.58
C ASN A 42 -17.46 -12.75 31.50
N ILE A 43 -17.51 -12.29 30.26
CA ILE A 43 -16.70 -12.84 29.16
C ILE A 43 -15.21 -12.71 29.50
N ARG A 44 -14.75 -11.51 29.91
CA ARG A 44 -13.34 -11.25 30.28
C ARG A 44 -12.88 -12.16 31.42
N ALA A 45 -13.70 -12.27 32.47
CA ALA A 45 -13.37 -13.06 33.67
C ALA A 45 -13.20 -14.56 33.37
N LYS A 46 -13.78 -15.06 32.27
CA LYS A 46 -13.83 -16.47 31.91
C LYS A 46 -13.18 -16.78 30.56
N LEU A 47 -12.33 -15.90 30.04
CA LEU A 47 -11.61 -16.13 28.79
C LEU A 47 -10.79 -17.44 28.79
N PRO A 48 -10.08 -17.82 29.88
CA PRO A 48 -9.36 -19.10 29.92
C PRO A 48 -10.27 -20.30 29.71
N GLU A 49 -11.39 -20.34 30.41
CA GLU A 49 -12.35 -21.45 30.34
C GLU A 49 -13.09 -21.47 28.99
N LEU A 50 -13.41 -20.30 28.45
CA LEU A 50 -13.99 -20.17 27.09
C LEU A 50 -13.00 -20.64 26.03
N GLN A 51 -11.72 -20.31 26.17
CA GLN A 51 -10.65 -20.79 25.28
C GLN A 51 -10.53 -22.33 25.34
N ALA A 52 -10.68 -22.93 26.51
CA ALA A 52 -10.62 -24.37 26.67
C ALA A 52 -11.78 -25.11 25.98
N LEU A 53 -12.90 -24.46 25.68
CA LEU A 53 -13.97 -25.02 24.87
C LEU A 53 -13.52 -25.30 23.43
N GLY A 54 -12.54 -24.56 22.93
CA GLY A 54 -12.01 -24.74 21.58
C GLY A 54 -13.10 -24.65 20.50
N ALA A 55 -13.17 -25.67 19.62
CA ALA A 55 -14.16 -25.73 18.54
C ALA A 55 -15.62 -25.84 19.01
N ARG A 56 -15.86 -26.19 20.26
CA ARG A 56 -17.23 -26.30 20.84
C ARG A 56 -17.87 -24.94 21.10
N LEU A 57 -17.08 -23.85 21.23
CA LEU A 57 -17.60 -22.50 21.27
C LEU A 57 -17.90 -22.03 19.85
N ILE A 58 -19.15 -21.95 19.47
CA ILE A 58 -19.58 -21.53 18.12
C ILE A 58 -19.52 -20.02 17.99
N GLU A 59 -20.10 -19.32 18.95
CA GLU A 59 -20.22 -17.86 18.94
C GLU A 59 -20.04 -17.30 20.36
N LEU A 60 -19.43 -16.12 20.41
CA LEU A 60 -19.31 -15.34 21.63
C LEU A 60 -19.86 -13.95 21.36
N LYS A 61 -20.95 -13.58 22.07
CA LYS A 61 -21.62 -12.30 21.88
C LYS A 61 -21.69 -11.53 23.19
N GLN A 62 -21.44 -10.24 23.13
CA GLN A 62 -21.69 -9.36 24.27
C GLN A 62 -23.18 -9.01 24.35
N SER A 63 -23.73 -9.03 25.57
CA SER A 63 -25.06 -8.50 25.90
C SER A 63 -24.96 -7.05 26.38
N GLY A 64 -26.03 -6.27 26.17
CA GLY A 64 -26.09 -4.88 26.59
C GLY A 64 -25.32 -3.91 25.70
N THR A 65 -24.94 -2.76 26.23
CA THR A 65 -24.17 -1.73 25.52
C THR A 65 -22.78 -2.26 25.18
N ALA A 66 -22.33 -2.01 23.95
CA ALA A 66 -21.00 -2.44 23.50
C ALA A 66 -19.90 -1.88 24.42
N GLN A 67 -19.16 -2.77 25.05
CA GLN A 67 -18.03 -2.45 25.92
C GLN A 67 -16.73 -2.98 25.34
N THR A 68 -15.63 -2.38 25.79
CA THR A 68 -14.29 -2.81 25.40
C THR A 68 -13.72 -3.75 26.47
N ILE A 69 -13.11 -4.84 26.02
CA ILE A 69 -12.37 -5.76 26.87
C ILE A 69 -10.89 -5.34 26.84
N ASP A 70 -10.34 -4.93 27.97
CA ASP A 70 -8.94 -4.52 28.07
C ASP A 70 -8.04 -5.72 28.36
N LEU A 71 -7.01 -5.91 27.55
CA LEU A 71 -6.08 -7.03 27.60
C LEU A 71 -4.63 -6.54 27.47
N THR A 72 -3.69 -7.35 27.94
CA THR A 72 -2.28 -7.23 27.52
C THR A 72 -2.09 -7.85 26.14
N ALA A 73 -0.97 -7.54 25.47
CA ALA A 73 -0.64 -8.14 24.18
C ALA A 73 -0.51 -9.68 24.25
N ALA A 74 0.08 -10.17 25.34
CA ALA A 74 0.18 -11.61 25.59
C ALA A 74 -1.19 -12.27 25.81
N GLN A 75 -2.11 -11.61 26.55
CA GLN A 75 -3.48 -12.10 26.71
C GLN A 75 -4.26 -12.08 25.38
N ALA A 76 -4.11 -11.01 24.59
CA ALA A 76 -4.73 -10.93 23.29
C ALA A 76 -4.27 -12.06 22.35
N LYS A 77 -2.97 -12.40 22.37
CA LYS A 77 -2.44 -13.56 21.64
C LYS A 77 -3.01 -14.88 22.17
N LEU A 78 -2.98 -15.07 23.50
CA LEU A 78 -3.47 -16.30 24.11
C LEU A 78 -4.94 -16.58 23.77
N TYR A 79 -5.77 -15.52 23.80
CA TYR A 79 -7.20 -15.63 23.59
C TYR A 79 -7.67 -15.30 22.16
N ALA A 80 -6.74 -15.05 21.22
CA ALA A 80 -7.09 -14.72 19.83
C ALA A 80 -8.12 -15.69 19.20
N PRO A 81 -8.02 -17.03 19.37
CA PRO A 81 -8.98 -17.94 18.78
C PRO A 81 -10.42 -17.81 19.33
N VAL A 82 -10.57 -17.47 20.62
CA VAL A 82 -11.89 -17.25 21.21
C VAL A 82 -12.41 -15.85 20.88
N LEU A 83 -11.55 -14.84 20.88
CA LEU A 83 -11.89 -13.46 20.57
C LEU A 83 -12.32 -13.30 19.10
N ALA A 84 -11.71 -14.05 18.17
CA ALA A 84 -12.09 -14.04 16.76
C ALA A 84 -13.54 -14.52 16.50
N ARG A 85 -14.16 -15.21 17.46
CA ARG A 85 -15.58 -15.62 17.43
C ARG A 85 -16.51 -14.57 18.04
N GLY A 86 -15.93 -13.46 18.48
CA GLY A 86 -16.65 -12.39 19.18
C GLY A 86 -17.50 -11.53 18.26
N LYS A 87 -18.70 -11.23 18.75
CA LYS A 87 -19.62 -10.26 18.13
C LYS A 87 -20.13 -9.26 19.15
N GLY A 88 -20.22 -8.02 18.75
CA GLY A 88 -20.78 -6.93 19.56
C GLY A 88 -19.88 -6.41 20.67
N PHE A 89 -18.61 -6.84 20.77
CA PHE A 89 -17.61 -6.25 21.65
C PHE A 89 -16.32 -5.92 20.89
N GLN A 90 -15.49 -5.13 21.53
CA GLN A 90 -14.18 -4.74 21.04
C GLN A 90 -13.12 -5.03 22.10
N VAL A 91 -11.89 -5.19 21.64
CA VAL A 91 -10.72 -5.41 22.49
C VAL A 91 -9.81 -4.19 22.37
N SER A 92 -9.39 -3.66 23.53
CA SER A 92 -8.29 -2.72 23.63
C SER A 92 -7.09 -3.42 24.25
N VAL A 93 -5.92 -3.15 23.71
CA VAL A 93 -4.67 -3.71 24.23
C VAL A 93 -3.82 -2.58 24.80
N THR A 94 -3.30 -2.78 26.01
CA THR A 94 -2.37 -1.84 26.64
C THR A 94 -1.17 -2.61 27.13
N ASP A 95 0.03 -2.30 26.60
CA ASP A 95 1.27 -3.02 26.93
C ASP A 95 2.52 -2.20 26.60
N SER A 96 3.70 -2.70 26.94
CA SER A 96 4.98 -2.13 26.54
C SER A 96 5.21 -2.29 25.03
N ALA A 97 6.06 -1.45 24.46
CA ALA A 97 6.44 -1.53 23.04
C ALA A 97 6.95 -2.92 22.65
N ASP A 98 7.83 -3.50 23.49
CA ASP A 98 8.43 -4.82 23.24
C ASP A 98 7.37 -5.93 23.22
N ASN A 99 6.42 -5.89 24.15
CA ASN A 99 5.33 -6.86 24.20
C ASN A 99 4.37 -6.70 23.02
N ILE A 100 4.06 -5.47 22.62
CA ILE A 100 3.25 -5.20 21.43
C ILE A 100 3.95 -5.75 20.19
N LEU A 101 5.24 -5.46 20.01
CA LEU A 101 6.05 -5.94 18.89
C LEU A 101 6.11 -7.47 18.82
N ALA A 102 6.38 -8.11 19.96
CA ALA A 102 6.46 -9.58 20.06
C ALA A 102 5.13 -10.29 19.74
N ASN A 103 4.00 -9.59 19.83
CA ASN A 103 2.66 -10.15 19.61
C ASN A 103 1.90 -9.52 18.44
N LEU A 104 2.58 -8.76 17.59
CA LEU A 104 1.97 -7.93 16.54
C LEU A 104 1.10 -8.74 15.54
N GLU A 105 1.57 -9.93 15.15
CA GLU A 105 0.81 -10.82 14.24
C GLU A 105 -0.50 -11.33 14.89
N ALA A 106 -0.46 -11.60 16.19
CA ALA A 106 -1.67 -11.99 16.91
C ALA A 106 -2.66 -10.82 17.04
N LEU A 107 -2.17 -9.60 17.26
CA LEU A 107 -2.98 -8.40 17.25
C LEU A 107 -3.62 -8.17 15.87
N GLN A 108 -2.87 -8.38 14.80
CA GLN A 108 -3.39 -8.32 13.42
C GLN A 108 -4.52 -9.33 13.20
N SER A 109 -4.37 -10.56 13.74
CA SER A 109 -5.38 -11.61 13.58
C SER A 109 -6.72 -11.33 14.26
N LEU A 110 -6.77 -10.40 15.22
CA LEU A 110 -8.03 -9.95 15.83
C LEU A 110 -8.89 -9.11 14.88
N GLY A 111 -8.34 -8.58 13.80
CA GLY A 111 -9.08 -7.88 12.75
C GLY A 111 -9.96 -6.75 13.29
N SER A 112 -11.27 -6.80 12.99
CA SER A 112 -12.23 -5.78 13.41
C SER A 112 -12.54 -5.78 14.91
N VAL A 113 -12.26 -6.87 15.63
CA VAL A 113 -12.46 -6.97 17.08
C VAL A 113 -11.42 -6.11 17.82
N LEU A 114 -10.23 -5.94 17.29
CA LEU A 114 -9.22 -5.03 17.84
C LEU A 114 -9.68 -3.57 17.60
N LYS A 115 -9.93 -2.85 18.68
CA LYS A 115 -10.29 -1.42 18.64
C LYS A 115 -9.09 -0.52 18.65
N SER A 116 -8.21 -0.73 19.63
CA SER A 116 -7.04 0.11 19.86
C SER A 116 -5.91 -0.67 20.51
N VAL A 117 -4.70 -0.21 20.27
CA VAL A 117 -3.51 -0.67 20.99
C VAL A 117 -2.80 0.56 21.53
N GLN A 118 -2.48 0.57 22.82
CA GLN A 118 -1.78 1.67 23.47
C GLN A 118 -0.47 1.19 24.09
N GLN A 119 0.60 1.88 23.76
CA GLN A 119 1.87 1.68 24.39
C GLN A 119 1.88 2.31 25.78
N THR A 120 2.40 1.58 26.77
CA THR A 120 2.71 2.11 28.11
C THR A 120 4.12 2.64 28.20
N GLY A 121 4.34 3.61 29.10
CA GLY A 121 5.65 4.22 29.30
C GLY A 121 5.97 5.34 28.31
N THR A 122 7.25 5.63 28.15
CA THR A 122 7.72 6.64 27.19
C THR A 122 7.45 6.20 25.75
N PRO A 123 6.90 7.07 24.89
CA PRO A 123 6.71 6.75 23.48
C PRO A 123 8.00 6.25 22.85
N GLN A 124 7.94 5.09 22.20
CA GLN A 124 9.08 4.46 21.53
C GLN A 124 8.81 4.30 20.04
N THR A 125 9.88 4.24 19.26
CA THR A 125 9.80 3.92 17.85
C THR A 125 9.93 2.41 17.66
N LEU A 126 8.95 1.80 17.02
CA LEU A 126 9.02 0.38 16.64
C LEU A 126 9.90 0.21 15.42
N ALA A 127 10.96 -0.59 15.53
CA ALA A 127 11.81 -0.97 14.41
C ALA A 127 11.22 -2.18 13.69
N LEU A 128 10.81 -2.01 12.43
CA LEU A 128 10.17 -3.03 11.61
C LEU A 128 10.82 -3.10 10.23
N ASN A 129 10.75 -4.25 9.58
CA ASN A 129 10.97 -4.32 8.14
C ASN A 129 9.66 -4.07 7.38
N ALA A 130 9.78 -3.77 6.08
CA ALA A 130 8.63 -3.43 5.23
C ALA A 130 7.60 -4.57 5.13
N THR A 131 8.07 -5.83 5.14
CA THR A 131 7.20 -7.02 5.13
C THR A 131 6.39 -7.14 6.42
N GLN A 132 6.99 -6.86 7.57
CA GLN A 132 6.28 -6.83 8.86
C GLN A 132 5.22 -5.74 8.89
N VAL A 133 5.54 -4.55 8.37
CA VAL A 133 4.56 -3.46 8.22
C VAL A 133 3.38 -3.91 7.36
N LYS A 134 3.65 -4.45 6.18
CA LYS A 134 2.61 -4.91 5.24
C LYS A 134 1.68 -5.96 5.85
N ARG A 135 2.25 -6.93 6.57
CA ARG A 135 1.46 -8.00 7.21
C ARG A 135 0.61 -7.51 8.36
N ASN A 136 1.03 -6.46 9.06
CA ASN A 136 0.44 -6.02 10.31
C ASN A 136 -0.17 -4.61 10.25
N VAL A 137 -0.42 -4.11 9.05
CA VAL A 137 -0.81 -2.71 8.82
C VAL A 137 -2.08 -2.30 9.56
N ASP A 138 -3.08 -3.19 9.68
CA ASP A 138 -4.34 -2.87 10.35
C ASP A 138 -4.18 -2.77 11.86
N ALA A 139 -3.37 -3.64 12.46
CA ALA A 139 -3.02 -3.54 13.87
C ALA A 139 -2.18 -2.28 14.13
N LEU A 140 -1.14 -2.05 13.33
CA LEU A 140 -0.28 -0.86 13.42
C LEU A 140 -1.07 0.45 13.28
N ALA A 141 -2.08 0.49 12.40
CA ALA A 141 -2.93 1.65 12.25
C ALA A 141 -3.72 1.99 13.53
N LYS A 142 -4.03 0.99 14.35
CA LYS A 142 -4.80 1.11 15.59
C LYS A 142 -3.95 1.43 16.83
N ILE A 143 -2.62 1.44 16.70
CA ILE A 143 -1.73 1.72 17.83
C ILE A 143 -1.56 3.23 18.02
N SER A 144 -1.60 3.70 19.25
CA SER A 144 -1.33 5.07 19.66
C SER A 144 -0.08 5.14 20.55
N GLY A 145 0.56 6.30 20.58
CA GLY A 145 1.71 6.55 21.46
C GLY A 145 3.06 6.04 20.93
N PHE A 146 3.18 5.72 19.59
CA PHE A 146 4.47 5.34 19.01
C PHE A 146 4.55 5.71 17.52
N THR A 147 5.77 5.61 17.01
CA THR A 147 6.08 5.70 15.57
C THR A 147 6.73 4.40 15.09
N VAL A 148 6.84 4.26 13.77
CA VAL A 148 7.47 3.11 13.12
C VAL A 148 8.68 3.59 12.33
N ALA A 149 9.85 3.01 12.59
CA ALA A 149 11.02 3.12 11.74
C ALA A 149 11.14 1.86 10.88
N VAL A 150 11.25 2.04 9.58
CA VAL A 150 11.33 0.91 8.63
C VAL A 150 12.74 0.81 8.08
N SER A 151 13.32 -0.41 8.11
CA SER A 151 14.62 -0.69 7.50
C SER A 151 14.52 -1.95 6.66
N ASP A 152 14.73 -1.83 5.34
CA ASP A 152 14.63 -2.98 4.41
C ASP A 152 15.31 -2.67 3.06
N ALA A 153 15.35 -3.70 2.20
CA ALA A 153 15.71 -3.55 0.80
C ALA A 153 14.67 -2.74 0.04
N GLY A 154 15.11 -1.97 -0.95
CA GLY A 154 14.24 -1.13 -1.78
C GLY A 154 13.09 -1.90 -2.43
N SER A 155 13.34 -3.15 -2.85
CA SER A 155 12.29 -4.02 -3.41
C SER A 155 11.19 -4.37 -2.41
N ASN A 156 11.52 -4.63 -1.14
CA ASN A 156 10.54 -4.91 -0.10
C ASN A 156 9.74 -3.66 0.28
N ILE A 157 10.41 -2.50 0.31
CA ILE A 157 9.77 -1.20 0.53
C ILE A 157 8.79 -0.91 -0.62
N ALA A 158 9.21 -1.08 -1.89
CA ALA A 158 8.35 -0.92 -3.07
C ALA A 158 7.08 -1.79 -3.01
N ASN A 159 7.23 -3.06 -2.59
CA ASN A 159 6.11 -3.99 -2.43
C ASN A 159 5.19 -3.68 -1.24
N SER A 160 5.56 -2.72 -0.40
CA SER A 160 4.85 -2.35 0.84
C SER A 160 4.36 -0.90 0.85
N LEU A 161 4.49 -0.16 -0.25
CA LEU A 161 4.16 1.27 -0.34
C LEU A 161 2.73 1.58 0.09
N GLU A 162 1.76 0.75 -0.30
CA GLU A 162 0.36 0.92 0.11
C GLU A 162 0.19 0.85 1.64
N ALA A 163 0.81 -0.14 2.27
CA ALA A 163 0.75 -0.31 3.72
C ALA A 163 1.48 0.84 4.45
N LEU A 164 2.62 1.26 3.94
CA LEU A 164 3.38 2.39 4.48
C LEU A 164 2.59 3.69 4.35
N GLN A 165 1.96 3.93 3.20
CA GLN A 165 1.08 5.09 2.99
C GLN A 165 -0.12 5.08 3.95
N LYS A 166 -0.72 3.91 4.20
CA LYS A 166 -1.83 3.75 5.14
C LYS A 166 -1.43 4.12 6.57
N LEU A 167 -0.19 3.87 6.97
CA LEU A 167 0.33 4.32 8.27
C LEU A 167 0.61 5.83 8.29
N GLY A 168 0.94 6.42 7.15
CA GLY A 168 1.14 7.87 7.01
C GLY A 168 2.13 8.43 8.03
N PRO A 169 1.71 9.43 8.85
CA PRO A 169 2.61 10.10 9.80
C PRO A 169 3.19 9.19 10.89
N LYS A 170 2.67 7.97 11.07
CA LYS A 170 3.25 7.00 12.00
C LYS A 170 4.59 6.45 11.51
N VAL A 171 4.87 6.50 10.22
CA VAL A 171 6.18 6.16 9.67
C VAL A 171 7.12 7.34 9.92
N SER A 172 8.00 7.20 10.89
CA SER A 172 8.97 8.25 11.29
C SER A 172 10.20 8.30 10.40
N SER A 173 10.60 7.15 9.85
CA SER A 173 11.76 7.06 8.96
C SER A 173 11.70 5.79 8.11
N ILE A 174 12.30 5.87 6.92
CA ILE A 174 12.57 4.72 6.08
C ILE A 174 14.08 4.69 5.78
N ASN A 175 14.74 3.61 6.17
CA ASN A 175 16.14 3.34 5.89
C ASN A 175 16.22 2.22 4.84
N GLN A 176 16.54 2.60 3.61
CA GLN A 176 16.68 1.70 2.47
C GLN A 176 18.13 1.23 2.29
N SER A 177 18.34 -0.06 2.05
CA SER A 177 19.68 -0.58 1.75
C SER A 177 20.10 -0.35 0.29
N ASP A 178 19.13 -0.19 -0.61
CA ASP A 178 19.30 0.06 -2.04
C ASP A 178 18.15 0.93 -2.58
N THR A 179 18.27 1.41 -3.82
CA THR A 179 17.26 2.29 -4.43
C THR A 179 15.90 1.59 -4.58
N ILE A 180 14.83 2.28 -4.22
CA ILE A 180 13.45 1.78 -4.37
C ILE A 180 13.05 1.84 -5.83
N LYS A 181 12.77 0.67 -6.45
CA LYS A 181 12.29 0.59 -7.83
C LYS A 181 10.77 0.56 -7.87
N VAL A 182 10.19 1.52 -8.59
CA VAL A 182 8.73 1.64 -8.74
C VAL A 182 8.34 1.72 -10.22
N SER A 183 7.09 1.36 -10.53
CA SER A 183 6.51 1.66 -11.83
C SER A 183 6.16 3.15 -11.93
N ALA A 184 5.94 3.66 -13.14
CA ALA A 184 5.50 5.03 -13.35
C ALA A 184 4.14 5.33 -12.68
N LEU A 185 3.25 4.34 -12.66
CA LEU A 185 1.97 4.43 -11.96
C LEU A 185 2.15 4.47 -10.44
N GLN A 186 3.03 3.64 -9.88
CA GLN A 186 3.36 3.68 -8.45
C GLN A 186 4.02 5.01 -8.07
N ALA A 187 4.90 5.53 -8.91
CA ALA A 187 5.50 6.85 -8.70
C ALA A 187 4.41 7.92 -8.54
N ARG A 188 3.42 7.96 -9.44
CA ARG A 188 2.25 8.86 -9.36
C ARG A 188 1.43 8.64 -8.08
N GLN A 189 1.14 7.38 -7.76
CA GLN A 189 0.26 7.04 -6.64
C GLN A 189 0.89 7.34 -5.28
N TYR A 190 2.20 7.14 -5.14
CA TYR A 190 2.91 7.23 -3.86
C TYR A 190 3.88 8.42 -3.79
N GLN A 191 3.87 9.34 -4.76
CA GLN A 191 4.82 10.46 -4.84
C GLN A 191 4.92 11.28 -3.54
N ASN A 192 3.78 11.62 -2.92
CA ASN A 192 3.77 12.38 -1.67
C ASN A 192 4.45 11.63 -0.52
N SER A 193 4.23 10.31 -0.45
CA SER A 193 4.82 9.45 0.57
C SER A 193 6.33 9.30 0.36
N LEU A 194 6.76 9.03 -0.88
CA LEU A 194 8.18 8.92 -1.25
C LEU A 194 8.94 10.21 -0.94
N CYS A 195 8.34 11.36 -1.22
CA CYS A 195 8.87 12.66 -0.88
C CYS A 195 8.97 12.87 0.65
N THR A 196 7.88 12.59 1.38
CA THR A 196 7.82 12.79 2.84
C THR A 196 8.87 11.95 3.57
N TRP A 197 9.13 10.74 3.08
CA TRP A 197 10.14 9.84 3.67
C TRP A 197 11.57 10.17 3.23
N GLN A 198 11.79 11.11 2.30
CA GLN A 198 13.10 11.51 1.78
C GLN A 198 13.93 10.32 1.26
N VAL A 199 13.28 9.36 0.65
CA VAL A 199 13.92 8.16 0.09
C VAL A 199 14.38 8.39 -1.34
N ARG A 200 15.43 7.64 -1.77
CA ARG A 200 15.84 7.60 -3.18
C ARG A 200 15.10 6.51 -3.92
N TRP A 201 14.53 6.86 -5.05
CA TRP A 201 13.75 5.96 -5.87
C TRP A 201 14.06 6.12 -7.35
N GLU A 202 13.78 5.09 -8.11
CA GLU A 202 13.91 5.09 -9.57
C GLU A 202 12.65 4.47 -10.19
N VAL A 203 12.38 4.87 -11.43
CA VAL A 203 11.29 4.30 -12.22
C VAL A 203 11.83 3.30 -13.21
N VAL A 204 11.20 2.12 -13.26
CA VAL A 204 11.44 1.11 -14.28
C VAL A 204 10.11 0.70 -14.87
N ASP A 205 9.83 1.13 -16.13
CA ASP A 205 8.54 0.87 -16.75
C ASP A 205 8.64 0.92 -18.29
N THR A 206 7.55 0.59 -18.97
CA THR A 206 7.44 0.72 -20.42
C THR A 206 7.38 2.18 -20.83
N VAL A 207 7.79 2.50 -22.08
CA VAL A 207 7.68 3.84 -22.66
C VAL A 207 6.25 4.38 -22.52
N GLU A 208 5.25 3.56 -22.77
CA GLU A 208 3.85 3.97 -22.72
C GLU A 208 3.42 4.40 -21.33
N ASN A 209 3.80 3.65 -20.30
CA ASN A 209 3.49 3.98 -18.90
C ASN A 209 4.26 5.22 -18.44
N ILE A 210 5.54 5.34 -18.81
CA ILE A 210 6.34 6.54 -18.54
C ILE A 210 5.68 7.76 -19.18
N ASN A 211 5.30 7.68 -20.47
CA ASN A 211 4.71 8.79 -21.20
C ASN A 211 3.41 9.29 -20.56
N ARG A 212 2.56 8.35 -20.09
CA ARG A 212 1.29 8.70 -19.42
C ARG A 212 1.46 9.34 -18.06
N ASN A 213 2.65 9.23 -17.46
CA ASN A 213 2.91 9.68 -16.09
C ASN A 213 4.04 10.72 -16.00
N LEU A 214 4.46 11.31 -17.12
CA LEU A 214 5.58 12.27 -17.13
C LEU A 214 5.36 13.49 -16.22
N ASP A 215 4.13 13.95 -16.07
CA ASP A 215 3.79 15.03 -15.15
C ASP A 215 4.12 14.69 -13.70
N ALA A 216 3.80 13.47 -13.25
CA ALA A 216 4.17 13.00 -11.92
C ALA A 216 5.68 12.76 -11.78
N LEU A 217 6.34 12.30 -12.85
CA LEU A 217 7.79 12.09 -12.85
C LEU A 217 8.54 13.42 -12.83
N GLN A 218 8.08 14.45 -13.55
CA GLN A 218 8.63 15.80 -13.51
C GLN A 218 8.59 16.37 -12.09
N TRP A 219 7.45 16.21 -11.41
CA TRP A 219 7.33 16.62 -10.01
C TRP A 219 8.27 15.85 -9.08
N GLY A 220 8.55 14.58 -9.37
CA GLY A 220 9.44 13.73 -8.60
C GLY A 220 10.93 14.05 -8.68
N VAL A 221 11.36 14.84 -9.70
CA VAL A 221 12.78 15.13 -9.96
C VAL A 221 13.49 15.73 -8.75
N ASP A 222 12.86 16.71 -8.10
CA ASP A 222 13.40 17.40 -6.92
C ASP A 222 13.11 16.64 -5.62
N LEU A 223 12.41 15.51 -5.69
CA LEU A 223 11.86 14.77 -4.56
C LEU A 223 12.39 13.33 -4.46
N GLY A 224 13.64 13.12 -4.88
CA GLY A 224 14.33 11.85 -4.71
C GLY A 224 14.28 10.89 -5.91
N LEU A 225 13.65 11.27 -7.05
CA LEU A 225 13.75 10.52 -8.30
C LEU A 225 15.19 10.57 -8.82
N SER A 226 15.87 9.43 -8.79
CA SER A 226 17.26 9.32 -9.21
C SER A 226 17.42 9.06 -10.71
N SER A 227 16.60 8.17 -11.26
CA SER A 227 16.63 7.79 -12.69
C SER A 227 15.30 7.21 -13.16
N ILE A 228 15.12 7.23 -14.49
CA ILE A 228 14.02 6.57 -15.20
C ILE A 228 14.64 5.60 -16.20
N SER A 229 14.28 4.32 -16.12
CA SER A 229 14.70 3.28 -17.04
C SER A 229 13.53 2.74 -17.85
N VAL A 230 13.68 2.75 -19.15
CA VAL A 230 12.68 2.17 -20.07
C VAL A 230 12.88 0.66 -20.16
N SER A 231 11.82 -0.09 -19.91
CA SER A 231 11.76 -1.55 -20.07
C SER A 231 10.98 -1.94 -21.33
N GLY A 232 11.28 -3.10 -21.89
CA GLY A 232 10.56 -3.65 -23.04
C GLY A 232 11.05 -3.18 -24.41
N SER A 233 10.18 -3.28 -25.42
CA SER A 233 10.50 -2.90 -26.81
C SER A 233 10.68 -1.38 -26.93
N ARG A 234 11.64 -0.96 -27.77
CA ARG A 234 11.97 0.45 -28.04
C ARG A 234 10.86 1.14 -28.82
N THR A 235 9.88 1.65 -28.10
CA THR A 235 8.88 2.57 -28.65
C THR A 235 9.28 4.01 -28.39
N SER A 236 8.73 4.95 -29.14
CA SER A 236 9.02 6.38 -28.98
C SER A 236 8.08 7.00 -27.95
N LEU A 237 8.61 7.86 -27.09
CA LEU A 237 7.79 8.78 -26.29
C LEU A 237 7.13 9.79 -27.23
N GLY A 238 5.80 9.88 -27.17
CA GLY A 238 5.04 10.85 -27.95
C GLY A 238 4.74 12.10 -27.12
N LEU A 239 5.31 13.24 -27.52
CA LEU A 239 5.20 14.51 -26.79
C LEU A 239 4.83 15.65 -27.74
N THR A 240 4.14 16.66 -27.24
CA THR A 240 4.07 17.95 -27.94
C THR A 240 5.36 18.75 -27.71
N SER A 241 5.62 19.73 -28.56
CA SER A 241 6.73 20.68 -28.37
C SER A 241 6.68 21.36 -27.00
N ALA A 242 5.49 21.74 -26.53
CA ALA A 242 5.28 22.30 -25.21
C ALA A 242 5.63 21.32 -24.06
N GLN A 243 5.23 20.05 -24.21
CA GLN A 243 5.54 19.00 -23.21
C GLN A 243 7.03 18.68 -23.16
N MET A 244 7.77 18.79 -24.26
CA MET A 244 9.24 18.67 -24.26
C MET A 244 9.90 19.66 -23.30
N VAL A 245 9.41 20.90 -23.27
CA VAL A 245 9.90 21.95 -22.36
C VAL A 245 9.40 21.68 -20.94
N GLN A 246 8.13 21.37 -20.80
CA GLN A 246 7.48 21.15 -19.51
C GLN A 246 8.10 19.98 -18.73
N TYR A 247 8.51 18.90 -19.40
CA TYR A 247 9.04 17.68 -18.79
C TYR A 247 10.55 17.50 -19.00
N ALA A 248 11.27 18.58 -19.29
CA ALA A 248 12.69 18.54 -19.63
C ALA A 248 13.53 17.81 -18.56
N ASP A 249 13.28 18.09 -17.27
CA ASP A 249 14.07 17.51 -16.17
C ASP A 249 13.76 16.01 -16.00
N ALA A 250 12.49 15.61 -16.14
CA ALA A 250 12.12 14.18 -16.13
C ALA A 250 12.75 13.45 -17.32
N LEU A 251 12.74 14.04 -18.51
CA LEU A 251 13.36 13.47 -19.71
C LEU A 251 14.88 13.32 -19.53
N ALA A 252 15.52 14.27 -18.85
CA ALA A 252 16.96 14.21 -18.52
C ALA A 252 17.29 13.08 -17.55
N LYS A 253 16.33 12.62 -16.74
CA LYS A 253 16.51 11.45 -15.84
C LYS A 253 16.42 10.10 -16.56
N ILE A 254 15.99 10.04 -17.82
CA ILE A 254 15.91 8.79 -18.58
C ILE A 254 17.33 8.32 -18.91
N SER A 255 17.77 7.27 -18.23
CA SER A 255 19.13 6.70 -18.35
C SER A 255 19.26 5.64 -19.45
N SER A 256 18.14 5.06 -19.91
CA SER A 256 18.11 4.10 -21.00
C SER A 256 17.97 4.76 -22.37
N ASP A 257 18.29 4.02 -23.42
CA ASP A 257 18.09 4.49 -24.80
C ASP A 257 16.60 4.61 -25.12
N TYR A 258 16.16 5.78 -25.59
CA TYR A 258 14.79 6.05 -25.97
C TYR A 258 14.72 6.97 -27.17
N ARG A 259 13.58 7.01 -27.85
CA ARG A 259 13.30 7.86 -29.00
C ARG A 259 12.13 8.79 -28.67
N LEU A 260 12.05 9.90 -29.44
CA LEU A 260 11.01 10.91 -29.30
C LEU A 260 10.26 11.07 -30.61
N THR A 261 8.94 11.13 -30.54
CA THR A 261 8.08 11.68 -31.58
C THR A 261 7.49 12.97 -31.04
N VAL A 262 7.75 14.09 -31.71
CA VAL A 262 7.34 15.42 -31.24
C VAL A 262 6.27 15.99 -32.16
N SER A 263 5.12 16.31 -31.63
CA SER A 263 4.03 16.97 -32.34
C SER A 263 3.92 18.45 -31.97
N ASP A 264 3.09 19.16 -32.72
CA ASP A 264 2.79 20.57 -32.52
C ASP A 264 4.06 21.47 -32.50
N VAL A 265 5.01 21.15 -33.37
CA VAL A 265 6.24 21.92 -33.54
C VAL A 265 5.95 23.08 -34.47
N SER A 266 6.24 24.30 -34.03
CA SER A 266 6.19 25.50 -34.89
C SER A 266 7.42 25.56 -35.80
N ILE A 267 7.29 26.25 -36.93
CA ILE A 267 8.35 26.34 -37.97
C ILE A 267 9.67 26.89 -37.38
N ASP A 268 9.62 27.86 -36.51
CA ASP A 268 10.80 28.45 -35.85
C ASP A 268 11.54 27.48 -34.95
N LYS A 269 10.91 26.35 -34.52
CA LYS A 269 11.49 25.31 -33.67
C LYS A 269 11.96 24.05 -34.43
N VAL A 270 11.72 23.98 -35.72
CA VAL A 270 12.02 22.80 -36.56
C VAL A 270 13.49 22.43 -36.48
N ALA A 271 14.37 23.41 -36.68
CA ALA A 271 15.83 23.16 -36.69
C ALA A 271 16.33 22.65 -35.31
N GLU A 272 15.82 23.20 -34.22
CA GLU A 272 16.14 22.78 -32.85
C GLU A 272 15.71 21.33 -32.63
N MET A 273 14.47 20.98 -32.99
CA MET A 273 13.93 19.63 -32.83
C MET A 273 14.67 18.61 -33.72
N ALA A 274 15.00 18.99 -34.95
CA ALA A 274 15.71 18.13 -35.90
C ALA A 274 17.16 17.82 -35.43
N ALA A 275 17.81 18.76 -34.76
CA ALA A 275 19.14 18.60 -34.22
C ALA A 275 19.20 17.64 -33.02
N ASN A 276 18.08 17.37 -32.34
CA ASN A 276 18.04 16.44 -31.23
C ASN A 276 18.15 14.99 -31.75
N PRO A 277 19.23 14.22 -31.40
CA PRO A 277 19.44 12.88 -31.93
C PRO A 277 18.37 11.87 -31.45
N LYS A 278 17.65 12.16 -30.37
CA LYS A 278 16.57 11.30 -29.88
C LYS A 278 15.27 11.48 -30.67
N VAL A 279 15.08 12.61 -31.36
CA VAL A 279 13.87 12.90 -32.14
C VAL A 279 13.93 12.16 -33.47
N VAL A 280 12.99 11.25 -33.67
CA VAL A 280 12.85 10.43 -34.87
C VAL A 280 11.69 10.82 -35.77
N ALA A 281 10.72 11.56 -35.22
CA ALA A 281 9.56 12.04 -36.00
C ALA A 281 9.08 13.41 -35.46
N ILE A 282 8.73 14.30 -36.36
CA ILE A 282 8.29 15.67 -36.10
C ILE A 282 6.97 15.94 -36.80
N GLY A 283 5.97 16.34 -36.03
CA GLY A 283 4.68 16.82 -36.52
C GLY A 283 4.60 18.33 -36.40
N ILE A 284 4.37 19.02 -37.51
CA ILE A 284 4.29 20.47 -37.57
C ILE A 284 2.87 20.96 -37.28
N ALA A 285 2.76 22.07 -36.53
CA ALA A 285 1.51 22.80 -36.37
C ALA A 285 1.80 24.30 -36.36
N ASP A 286 1.44 24.99 -37.44
CA ASP A 286 1.70 26.44 -37.60
C ASP A 286 0.68 27.07 -38.59
N SER A 287 0.74 28.40 -38.73
CA SER A 287 -0.04 29.13 -39.69
C SER A 287 0.35 28.78 -41.15
N ALA A 288 -0.56 28.93 -42.09
CA ALA A 288 -0.26 28.71 -43.50
C ALA A 288 0.91 29.56 -43.99
N ALA A 289 1.01 30.81 -43.52
CA ALA A 289 2.10 31.72 -43.87
C ALA A 289 3.47 31.20 -43.39
N ASN A 290 3.54 30.75 -42.15
CA ASN A 290 4.80 30.22 -41.57
C ASN A 290 5.19 28.89 -42.24
N ILE A 291 4.22 27.99 -42.48
CA ILE A 291 4.46 26.73 -43.19
C ILE A 291 5.00 27.02 -44.61
N SER A 292 4.40 27.97 -45.33
CA SER A 292 4.85 28.36 -46.67
C SER A 292 6.26 28.95 -46.65
N ALA A 293 6.59 29.77 -45.65
CA ALA A 293 7.89 30.36 -45.50
C ALA A 293 8.99 29.33 -45.12
N GLY A 294 8.61 28.24 -44.39
CA GLY A 294 9.54 27.22 -43.92
C GLY A 294 9.61 25.96 -44.80
N LEU A 295 9.13 25.96 -46.02
CA LEU A 295 9.10 24.76 -46.88
C LEU A 295 10.46 24.13 -47.10
N ASP A 296 11.53 24.92 -47.23
CA ASP A 296 12.89 24.40 -47.38
C ASP A 296 13.38 23.65 -46.13
N ASP A 297 13.11 24.17 -44.94
CA ASP A 297 13.40 23.51 -43.68
C ASP A 297 12.62 22.20 -43.50
N LEU A 298 11.34 22.21 -43.87
CA LEU A 298 10.49 21.04 -43.87
C LEU A 298 10.98 19.96 -44.85
N GLN A 299 11.47 20.33 -46.00
CA GLN A 299 12.05 19.42 -46.98
C GLN A 299 13.32 18.75 -46.45
N GLN A 300 14.15 19.51 -45.71
CA GLN A 300 15.36 18.99 -45.08
C GLN A 300 15.08 17.93 -43.99
N LEU A 301 13.91 17.94 -43.38
CA LEU A 301 13.53 16.91 -42.40
C LEU A 301 13.46 15.51 -43.03
N GLY A 302 13.14 15.40 -44.29
CA GLY A 302 13.04 14.11 -44.99
C GLY A 302 12.13 13.13 -44.28
N SER A 303 12.64 11.96 -43.89
CA SER A 303 11.89 10.92 -43.20
C SER A 303 11.51 11.24 -41.76
N LYS A 304 12.07 12.31 -41.15
CA LYS A 304 11.63 12.77 -39.83
C LYS A 304 10.32 13.54 -39.85
N LEU A 305 9.91 14.07 -41.01
CA LEU A 305 8.63 14.78 -41.13
C LEU A 305 7.45 13.79 -41.08
N ALA A 306 6.70 13.80 -39.99
CA ALA A 306 5.58 12.90 -39.76
C ALA A 306 4.24 13.46 -40.24
N SER A 307 4.01 14.76 -40.03
CA SER A 307 2.77 15.45 -40.41
C SER A 307 2.94 16.95 -40.48
N ILE A 308 2.07 17.59 -41.26
CA ILE A 308 1.93 19.05 -41.25
C ILE A 308 0.45 19.36 -41.01
N ARG A 309 0.18 20.23 -40.06
CA ARG A 309 -1.16 20.71 -39.71
C ARG A 309 -1.20 22.22 -39.67
N GLN A 310 -2.06 22.81 -40.46
CA GLN A 310 -2.33 24.25 -40.39
C GLN A 310 -3.17 24.55 -39.15
N VAL A 311 -2.81 25.62 -38.42
CA VAL A 311 -3.55 26.16 -37.28
C VAL A 311 -3.66 27.69 -37.42
N GLY A 312 -4.79 28.27 -37.07
CA GLY A 312 -5.05 29.70 -37.20
C GLY A 312 -5.79 30.07 -38.45
#